data_6a29a1358723a4d562bd1d49a73c46f6
#
_entry.id   6a29a1358723a4d562bd1d49a73c46f6
#
_cell.length_a   1.000
_cell.length_b   1.000
_cell.length_c   1.000
_cell.angle_alpha   90.00
_cell.angle_beta   90.00
_cell.angle_gamma   90.00
#
_symmetry.space_group_name_H-M   'P 1'
#
loop_
_entity.id
_entity.type
_entity.pdbx_description
1 polymer ?
#
loop_
_entity_poly.entity_id
_entity_poly.type
_entity_poly.pdbx_seq_one_letter_code
_entity_poly.pdbx_strand_id
1 'polypeptide(L)'
;MVADDSEFFRIKLSDILTEAGHKVGIVKDGAELIKEIKINPNGVDMILLDLQMPRMDGFKVLEWIRANGFTGKFHVLAITGVYETSQVVERLKNLGAEGLMTKAFTPEQIIFRVNNILFPEKVKRRTEPRVPISLPVDFSFNDTSSTGYLLNVSEGGMFLHTKKTLAPETIIDMRFTFPGSNKLLNMKGVVKWCTQLSGDKSLFGGAGIQFISLEPQDQKLIKEFVQAELKKLGLEG
;
A
#
# COMPACT_ATOMS: atom_id res chain seq x y z
N MET A 1 -14.80 -1.72 5.02
CA MET A 1 -15.94 -1.06 4.35
C MET A 1 -15.42 -0.02 3.38
N VAL A 2 -16.04 0.14 2.20
CA VAL A 2 -15.68 1.15 1.18
C VAL A 2 -16.81 2.16 1.07
N ALA A 3 -16.53 3.43 1.29
CA ALA A 3 -17.45 4.56 1.17
C ALA A 3 -16.96 5.50 0.05
N ASP A 4 -17.67 5.53 -1.06
CA ASP A 4 -17.32 6.32 -2.25
C ASP A 4 -18.61 6.58 -3.05
N ASP A 5 -18.82 7.75 -3.60
CA ASP A 5 -20.02 8.06 -4.38
C ASP A 5 -19.97 7.48 -5.81
N SER A 6 -18.77 7.22 -6.32
CA SER A 6 -18.56 6.58 -7.61
C SER A 6 -18.77 5.07 -7.54
N GLU A 7 -19.79 4.58 -8.22
CA GLU A 7 -20.07 3.13 -8.33
C GLU A 7 -18.86 2.37 -8.89
N PHE A 8 -18.19 2.94 -9.88
CA PHE A 8 -16.99 2.34 -10.47
C PHE A 8 -15.89 2.11 -9.42
N PHE A 9 -15.61 3.11 -8.58
CA PHE A 9 -14.57 2.96 -7.54
C PHE A 9 -15.00 2.02 -6.43
N ARG A 10 -16.28 2.02 -6.02
CA ARG A 10 -16.79 1.04 -5.05
C ARG A 10 -16.59 -0.39 -5.52
N ILE A 11 -16.98 -0.69 -6.76
CA ILE A 11 -16.82 -2.02 -7.35
C ILE A 11 -15.34 -2.37 -7.48
N LYS A 12 -14.53 -1.49 -8.07
CA LYS A 12 -13.09 -1.71 -8.25
C LYS A 12 -12.39 -2.03 -6.92
N LEU A 13 -12.64 -1.25 -5.86
CA LEU A 13 -12.06 -1.50 -4.54
C LEU A 13 -12.58 -2.77 -3.89
N SER A 14 -13.90 -3.03 -4.05
CA SER A 14 -14.50 -4.27 -3.55
C SER A 14 -13.88 -5.50 -4.18
N ASP A 15 -13.72 -5.52 -5.49
CA ASP A 15 -13.14 -6.65 -6.22
C ASP A 15 -11.68 -6.89 -5.80
N ILE A 16 -10.84 -5.84 -5.83
CA ILE A 16 -9.45 -5.91 -5.43
C ILE A 16 -9.29 -6.46 -4.00
N LEU A 17 -10.08 -5.96 -3.06
CA LEU A 17 -9.96 -6.35 -1.66
C LEU A 17 -10.59 -7.72 -1.38
N THR A 18 -11.64 -8.10 -2.10
CA THR A 18 -12.24 -9.43 -1.99
C THR A 18 -11.31 -10.50 -2.54
N GLU A 19 -10.68 -10.26 -3.69
CA GLU A 19 -9.60 -11.11 -4.22
C GLU A 19 -8.42 -11.20 -3.24
N ALA A 20 -8.19 -10.13 -2.44
CA ALA A 20 -7.21 -10.10 -1.36
C ALA A 20 -7.63 -10.88 -0.10
N GLY A 21 -8.81 -11.51 -0.10
CA GLY A 21 -9.32 -12.29 1.02
C GLY A 21 -10.00 -11.46 2.11
N HIS A 22 -10.28 -10.17 1.86
CA HIS A 22 -11.04 -9.33 2.79
C HIS A 22 -12.54 -9.46 2.56
N LYS A 23 -13.33 -9.33 3.63
CA LYS A 23 -14.79 -9.14 3.51
C LYS A 23 -15.09 -7.67 3.31
N VAL A 24 -15.73 -7.32 2.21
CA VAL A 24 -15.96 -5.93 1.81
C VAL A 24 -17.45 -5.58 1.83
N GLY A 25 -17.82 -4.59 2.64
CA GLY A 25 -19.09 -3.89 2.53
C GLY A 25 -18.91 -2.59 1.76
N ILE A 26 -19.89 -2.18 0.98
CA ILE A 26 -19.85 -0.96 0.17
C ILE A 26 -21.02 -0.05 0.54
N VAL A 27 -20.77 1.26 0.59
CA VAL A 27 -21.76 2.30 0.82
C VAL A 27 -21.50 3.49 -0.11
N LYS A 28 -22.54 4.20 -0.51
CA LYS A 28 -22.47 5.23 -1.56
C LYS A 28 -22.28 6.65 -1.05
N ASP A 29 -22.41 6.88 0.26
CA ASP A 29 -22.23 8.20 0.87
C ASP A 29 -21.96 8.12 2.38
N GLY A 30 -21.57 9.25 2.97
CA GLY A 30 -21.26 9.34 4.39
C GLY A 30 -22.44 9.07 5.32
N ALA A 31 -23.67 9.36 4.90
CA ALA A 31 -24.85 9.11 5.72
C ALA A 31 -25.16 7.61 5.83
N GLU A 32 -25.03 6.88 4.72
CA GLU A 32 -25.16 5.42 4.69
C GLU A 32 -24.04 4.77 5.53
N LEU A 33 -22.80 5.25 5.41
CA LEU A 33 -21.69 4.79 6.24
C LEU A 33 -21.96 4.94 7.73
N ILE A 34 -22.43 6.11 8.16
CA ILE A 34 -22.78 6.36 9.56
C ILE A 34 -23.89 5.43 10.03
N LYS A 35 -24.89 5.18 9.19
CA LYS A 35 -25.98 4.25 9.50
C LYS A 35 -25.43 2.83 9.73
N GLU A 36 -24.57 2.33 8.87
CA GLU A 36 -23.94 1.02 9.02
C GLU A 36 -23.08 0.91 10.29
N ILE A 37 -22.27 1.94 10.58
CA ILE A 37 -21.48 2.01 11.82
C ILE A 37 -22.39 1.95 13.07
N LYS A 38 -23.53 2.65 13.07
CA LYS A 38 -24.49 2.60 14.20
C LYS A 38 -25.13 1.24 14.38
N ILE A 39 -25.43 0.53 13.29
CA ILE A 39 -26.05 -0.80 13.33
C ILE A 39 -25.07 -1.84 13.85
N ASN A 40 -23.84 -1.85 13.34
CA ASN A 40 -22.83 -2.83 13.72
C ASN A 40 -21.43 -2.22 13.85
N PRO A 41 -21.17 -1.49 14.93
CA PRO A 41 -19.87 -0.81 15.11
C PRO A 41 -18.69 -1.77 15.32
N ASN A 42 -18.93 -3.03 15.65
CA ASN A 42 -17.89 -4.06 15.81
C ASN A 42 -17.66 -4.88 14.56
N GLY A 43 -18.48 -4.70 13.53
CA GLY A 43 -18.36 -5.42 12.25
C GLY A 43 -17.49 -4.72 11.21
N VAL A 44 -16.81 -3.64 11.61
CA VAL A 44 -15.96 -2.85 10.72
C VAL A 44 -14.56 -2.75 11.31
N ASP A 45 -13.58 -3.35 10.66
CA ASP A 45 -12.18 -3.23 11.05
C ASP A 45 -11.53 -1.99 10.40
N MET A 46 -11.92 -1.69 9.15
CA MET A 46 -11.35 -0.59 8.38
C MET A 46 -12.36 0.06 7.43
N ILE A 47 -12.22 1.36 7.25
CA ILE A 47 -12.99 2.18 6.31
C ILE A 47 -12.03 2.76 5.28
N LEU A 48 -12.30 2.53 4.00
CA LEU A 48 -11.74 3.28 2.88
C LEU A 48 -12.75 4.38 2.57
N LEU A 49 -12.37 5.62 2.82
CA LEU A 49 -13.28 6.77 2.85
C LEU A 49 -12.92 7.78 1.76
N ASP A 50 -13.80 7.93 0.77
CA ASP A 50 -13.68 9.04 -0.16
C ASP A 50 -13.91 10.37 0.57
N LEU A 51 -13.02 11.33 0.31
CA LEU A 51 -13.16 12.68 0.86
C LEU A 51 -14.22 13.50 0.13
N GLN A 52 -14.47 13.21 -1.13
CA GLN A 52 -15.35 13.99 -2.00
C GLN A 52 -16.65 13.25 -2.30
N MET A 53 -17.56 13.23 -1.33
CA MET A 53 -18.89 12.66 -1.50
C MET A 53 -19.97 13.74 -1.38
N PRO A 54 -21.09 13.62 -2.15
CA PRO A 54 -22.21 14.54 -2.05
C PRO A 54 -22.90 14.43 -0.68
N ARG A 55 -23.60 15.49 -0.26
CA ARG A 55 -24.37 15.59 0.99
C ARG A 55 -23.52 15.54 2.25
N MET A 56 -22.73 14.51 2.46
CA MET A 56 -21.82 14.34 3.59
C MET A 56 -20.47 13.89 3.09
N ASP A 57 -19.52 14.82 3.07
CA ASP A 57 -18.14 14.59 2.68
C ASP A 57 -17.37 13.76 3.71
N GLY A 58 -16.19 13.24 3.33
CA GLY A 58 -15.40 12.39 4.21
C GLY A 58 -14.90 13.10 5.47
N PHE A 59 -14.68 14.41 5.44
CA PHE A 59 -14.30 15.17 6.64
C PHE A 59 -15.41 15.21 7.68
N LYS A 60 -16.64 15.43 7.25
CA LYS A 60 -17.81 15.39 8.15
C LYS A 60 -18.03 14.01 8.74
N VAL A 61 -17.76 12.96 7.98
CA VAL A 61 -17.77 11.58 8.49
C VAL A 61 -16.73 11.40 9.59
N LEU A 62 -15.48 11.85 9.39
CA LEU A 62 -14.41 11.77 10.37
C LEU A 62 -14.73 12.60 11.64
N GLU A 63 -15.26 13.80 11.46
CA GLU A 63 -15.74 14.66 12.58
C GLU A 63 -16.84 13.95 13.37
N TRP A 64 -17.79 13.30 12.70
CA TRP A 64 -18.84 12.53 13.35
C TRP A 64 -18.27 11.31 14.11
N ILE A 65 -17.33 10.56 13.51
CA ILE A 65 -16.63 9.43 14.15
C ILE A 65 -15.98 9.89 15.45
N ARG A 66 -15.27 11.02 15.40
CA ARG A 66 -14.60 11.61 16.58
C ARG A 66 -15.60 12.07 17.64
N ALA A 67 -16.63 12.80 17.26
CA ALA A 67 -17.64 13.33 18.17
C ALA A 67 -18.46 12.25 18.89
N ASN A 68 -18.58 11.05 18.29
CA ASN A 68 -19.33 9.93 18.86
C ASN A 68 -18.46 8.87 19.54
N GLY A 69 -17.16 9.13 19.74
CA GLY A 69 -16.28 8.26 20.50
C GLY A 69 -15.84 7.00 19.74
N PHE A 70 -15.89 7.02 18.42
CA PHE A 70 -15.46 5.89 17.57
C PHE A 70 -13.99 5.99 17.12
N THR A 71 -13.25 7.03 17.50
CA THR A 71 -11.83 7.19 17.19
C THR A 71 -11.04 6.00 17.73
N GLY A 72 -10.26 5.34 16.88
CA GLY A 72 -9.46 4.15 17.23
C GLY A 72 -10.26 2.84 17.33
N LYS A 73 -11.57 2.86 17.10
CA LYS A 73 -12.38 1.63 17.10
C LYS A 73 -12.23 0.84 15.80
N PHE A 74 -12.02 1.53 14.72
CA PHE A 74 -11.69 1.00 13.40
C PHE A 74 -10.70 1.94 12.71
N HIS A 75 -9.93 1.41 11.78
CA HIS A 75 -8.98 2.19 11.01
C HIS A 75 -9.68 2.96 9.89
N VAL A 76 -9.22 4.18 9.58
CA VAL A 76 -9.75 4.95 8.45
C VAL A 76 -8.61 5.37 7.52
N LEU A 77 -8.65 4.93 6.27
CA LEU A 77 -7.79 5.39 5.20
C LEU A 77 -8.59 6.28 4.26
N ALA A 78 -8.24 7.56 4.20
CA ALA A 78 -8.86 8.49 3.26
C ALA A 78 -8.40 8.21 1.83
N ILE A 79 -9.32 8.37 0.87
CA ILE A 79 -9.03 8.25 -0.57
C ILE A 79 -9.53 9.52 -1.26
N THR A 80 -8.80 10.03 -2.24
CA THR A 80 -9.17 11.24 -2.98
C THR A 80 -8.83 11.14 -4.45
N GLY A 81 -9.62 11.80 -5.30
CA GLY A 81 -9.37 11.93 -6.73
C GLY A 81 -8.36 13.02 -7.10
N VAL A 82 -7.98 13.87 -6.18
CA VAL A 82 -7.10 15.02 -6.39
C VAL A 82 -5.86 14.98 -5.50
N TYR A 83 -4.79 15.66 -5.91
CA TYR A 83 -3.62 15.86 -5.07
C TYR A 83 -3.96 16.83 -3.94
N GLU A 84 -3.74 16.41 -2.72
CA GLU A 84 -4.07 17.17 -1.53
C GLU A 84 -2.85 17.89 -0.95
N THR A 85 -3.09 19.01 -0.31
CA THR A 85 -2.03 19.82 0.34
C THR A 85 -1.60 19.19 1.67
N SER A 86 -0.43 19.60 2.18
CA SER A 86 0.04 19.21 3.52
C SER A 86 -0.97 19.55 4.62
N GLN A 87 -1.73 20.64 4.48
CA GLN A 87 -2.79 21.04 5.43
C GLN A 87 -3.93 20.03 5.49
N VAL A 88 -4.32 19.45 4.36
CA VAL A 88 -5.35 18.40 4.29
C VAL A 88 -4.87 17.13 4.99
N VAL A 89 -3.63 16.73 4.75
CA VAL A 89 -3.02 15.56 5.41
C VAL A 89 -2.97 15.76 6.93
N GLU A 90 -2.58 16.94 7.40
CA GLU A 90 -2.55 17.28 8.82
C GLU A 90 -3.95 17.26 9.45
N ARG A 91 -4.95 17.85 8.77
CA ARG A 91 -6.34 17.79 9.22
C ARG A 91 -6.85 16.36 9.34
N LEU A 92 -6.55 15.49 8.36
CA LEU A 92 -6.93 14.08 8.38
C LEU A 92 -6.32 13.35 9.58
N LYS A 93 -5.02 13.55 9.85
CA LYS A 93 -4.34 12.99 11.02
C LYS A 93 -5.00 13.46 12.33
N ASN A 94 -5.29 14.75 12.44
CA ASN A 94 -5.96 15.32 13.62
C ASN A 94 -7.37 14.76 13.84
N LEU A 95 -8.05 14.31 12.79
CA LEU A 95 -9.35 13.66 12.85
C LEU A 95 -9.25 12.13 13.07
N GLY A 96 -8.03 11.57 13.14
CA GLY A 96 -7.79 10.17 13.42
C GLY A 96 -7.74 9.26 12.18
N ALA A 97 -7.54 9.82 10.98
CA ALA A 97 -7.28 9.01 9.80
C ALA A 97 -5.83 8.50 9.79
N GLU A 98 -5.65 7.24 9.37
CA GLU A 98 -4.34 6.56 9.26
C GLU A 98 -3.50 7.05 8.07
N GLY A 99 -4.07 7.84 7.20
CA GLY A 99 -3.40 8.44 6.06
C GLY A 99 -4.33 8.78 4.91
N LEU A 100 -3.70 9.18 3.82
CA LEU A 100 -4.36 9.57 2.58
C LEU A 100 -3.77 8.78 1.40
N MET A 101 -4.60 8.47 0.43
CA MET A 101 -4.21 7.81 -0.82
C MET A 101 -4.99 8.41 -1.99
N THR A 102 -4.33 8.61 -3.13
CA THR A 102 -5.02 9.09 -4.33
C THR A 102 -5.76 7.93 -5.03
N LYS A 103 -6.84 8.24 -5.77
CA LYS A 103 -7.58 7.25 -6.58
C LYS A 103 -6.75 6.68 -7.76
N ALA A 104 -5.58 7.25 -8.05
CA ALA A 104 -4.61 6.75 -9.04
C ALA A 104 -3.69 5.66 -8.47
N PHE A 105 -4.25 4.68 -7.75
CA PHE A 105 -3.51 3.55 -7.19
C PHE A 105 -3.54 2.32 -8.10
N THR A 106 -2.53 1.46 -7.95
CA THR A 106 -2.56 0.09 -8.47
C THR A 106 -3.20 -0.86 -7.44
N PRO A 107 -3.74 -2.03 -7.86
CA PRO A 107 -4.26 -3.03 -6.93
C PRO A 107 -3.27 -3.38 -5.81
N GLU A 108 -1.99 -3.51 -6.16
CA GLU A 108 -0.92 -3.87 -5.21
C GLU A 108 -0.73 -2.79 -4.15
N GLN A 109 -0.79 -1.51 -4.55
CA GLN A 109 -0.62 -0.39 -3.62
C GLN A 109 -1.73 -0.34 -2.58
N ILE A 110 -2.99 -0.51 -2.99
CA ILE A 110 -4.12 -0.47 -2.05
C ILE A 110 -4.10 -1.68 -1.11
N ILE A 111 -3.83 -2.88 -1.62
CA ILE A 111 -3.72 -4.09 -0.79
C ILE A 111 -2.57 -3.96 0.21
N PHE A 112 -1.40 -3.48 -0.24
CA PHE A 112 -0.26 -3.25 0.63
C PHE A 112 -0.61 -2.27 1.75
N ARG A 113 -1.29 -1.16 1.42
CA ARG A 113 -1.66 -0.13 2.40
C ARG A 113 -2.67 -0.66 3.42
N VAL A 114 -3.72 -1.34 2.96
CA VAL A 114 -4.75 -1.97 3.80
C VAL A 114 -4.14 -2.99 4.75
N ASN A 115 -3.29 -3.89 4.23
CA ASN A 115 -2.65 -4.92 5.04
C ASN A 115 -1.68 -4.35 6.08
N ASN A 116 -0.95 -3.27 5.76
CA ASN A 116 -0.06 -2.62 6.72
C ASN A 116 -0.81 -1.97 7.88
N ILE A 117 -2.00 -1.44 7.62
CA ILE A 117 -2.85 -0.85 8.64
C ILE A 117 -3.51 -1.95 9.50
N LEU A 118 -4.13 -2.96 8.86
CA LEU A 118 -4.85 -4.02 9.58
C LEU A 118 -3.93 -5.00 10.33
N PHE A 119 -2.70 -5.21 9.85
CA PHE A 119 -1.77 -6.21 10.40
C PHE A 119 -0.40 -5.61 10.72
N PRO A 120 -0.32 -4.57 11.57
CA PRO A 120 0.94 -3.87 11.87
C PRO A 120 1.99 -4.79 12.49
N GLU A 121 1.61 -5.82 13.22
CA GLU A 121 2.55 -6.76 13.84
C GLU A 121 3.35 -7.58 12.81
N LYS A 122 2.79 -7.80 11.62
CA LYS A 122 3.55 -8.41 10.52
C LYS A 122 4.61 -7.47 9.95
N VAL A 123 4.44 -6.16 10.17
CA VAL A 123 5.35 -5.09 9.70
C VAL A 123 6.39 -4.73 10.77
N LYS A 124 6.04 -4.77 12.06
CA LYS A 124 6.95 -4.43 13.19
C LYS A 124 8.19 -5.33 13.30
N ARG A 125 8.22 -6.50 12.66
CA ARG A 125 9.41 -7.35 12.57
C ARG A 125 10.46 -6.84 11.58
N ARG A 126 10.16 -5.75 10.85
CA ARG A 126 11.07 -5.15 9.86
C ARG A 126 11.79 -3.98 10.48
N THR A 127 13.10 -3.99 10.39
CA THR A 127 13.99 -2.92 10.91
C THR A 127 13.93 -1.65 10.04
N GLU A 128 13.43 -1.76 8.79
CA GLU A 128 13.42 -0.66 7.83
C GLU A 128 12.02 -0.44 7.26
N PRO A 129 11.56 0.82 7.14
CA PRO A 129 10.30 1.16 6.50
C PRO A 129 10.35 0.82 5.01
N ARG A 130 9.22 0.40 4.45
CA ARG A 130 9.06 0.14 3.03
C ARG A 130 8.02 1.04 2.43
N VAL A 131 8.31 1.52 1.23
CA VAL A 131 7.38 2.32 0.44
C VAL A 131 6.77 1.50 -0.69
N PRO A 132 5.47 1.62 -0.92
CA PRO A 132 4.80 0.97 -2.05
C PRO A 132 5.23 1.65 -3.35
N ILE A 133 5.48 0.84 -4.35
CA ILE A 133 5.81 1.29 -5.70
C ILE A 133 5.34 0.21 -6.68
N SER A 134 5.14 0.57 -7.94
CA SER A 134 4.90 -0.40 -9.00
C SER A 134 5.73 0.00 -10.21
N LEU A 135 6.82 -0.73 -10.45
CA LEU A 135 7.65 -0.51 -11.63
C LEU A 135 8.23 -1.82 -12.16
N PRO A 136 8.44 -1.93 -13.48
CA PRO A 136 9.03 -3.11 -14.07
C PRO A 136 10.49 -3.26 -13.62
N VAL A 137 10.89 -4.50 -13.40
CA VAL A 137 12.26 -4.91 -13.08
C VAL A 137 12.66 -6.05 -14.00
N ASP A 138 13.72 -5.84 -14.78
CA ASP A 138 14.38 -6.94 -15.46
C ASP A 138 15.29 -7.65 -14.46
N PHE A 139 15.18 -8.95 -14.40
CA PHE A 139 16.04 -9.75 -13.52
C PHE A 139 16.51 -11.03 -14.18
N SER A 140 17.65 -11.53 -13.73
CA SER A 140 18.21 -12.80 -14.21
C SER A 140 18.76 -13.63 -13.06
N PHE A 141 18.66 -14.95 -13.22
CA PHE A 141 19.21 -15.97 -12.32
C PHE A 141 19.41 -17.26 -13.11
N ASN A 142 20.48 -18.00 -12.81
CA ASN A 142 20.78 -19.27 -13.49
C ASN A 142 20.67 -19.17 -15.04
N ASP A 143 21.29 -18.15 -15.63
CA ASP A 143 21.28 -17.87 -17.09
C ASP A 143 19.87 -17.64 -17.69
N THR A 144 18.86 -17.48 -16.86
CA THR A 144 17.49 -17.17 -17.28
C THR A 144 17.14 -15.72 -16.99
N SER A 145 16.78 -14.97 -18.03
CA SER A 145 16.26 -13.60 -17.88
C SER A 145 14.74 -13.58 -17.83
N SER A 146 14.18 -12.66 -17.05
CA SER A 146 12.74 -12.46 -16.91
C SER A 146 12.43 -11.03 -16.49
N THR A 147 11.18 -10.63 -16.63
CA THR A 147 10.67 -9.35 -16.11
C THR A 147 9.67 -9.61 -15.00
N GLY A 148 9.71 -8.80 -13.94
CA GLY A 148 8.75 -8.78 -12.86
C GLY A 148 8.39 -7.35 -12.48
N TYR A 149 7.73 -7.18 -11.35
CA TYR A 149 7.36 -5.87 -10.82
C TYR A 149 7.87 -5.70 -9.40
N LEU A 150 8.53 -4.58 -9.15
CA LEU A 150 8.86 -4.11 -7.82
C LEU A 150 7.61 -3.52 -7.20
N LEU A 151 7.08 -4.12 -6.13
CA LEU A 151 5.85 -3.67 -5.48
C LEU A 151 6.09 -2.88 -4.19
N ASN A 152 7.22 -3.07 -3.54
CA ASN A 152 7.66 -2.23 -2.43
C ASN A 152 9.18 -2.27 -2.29
N VAL A 153 9.76 -1.20 -1.75
CA VAL A 153 11.21 -1.05 -1.57
C VAL A 153 11.51 -0.40 -0.22
N SER A 154 12.61 -0.83 0.40
CA SER A 154 13.29 -0.20 1.54
C SER A 154 14.74 0.08 1.19
N GLU A 155 15.51 0.67 2.11
CA GLU A 155 16.95 0.89 1.91
C GLU A 155 17.72 -0.43 1.70
N GLY A 156 17.30 -1.53 2.35
CA GLY A 156 18.00 -2.82 2.31
C GLY A 156 17.38 -3.88 1.40
N GLY A 157 16.22 -3.63 0.78
CA GLY A 157 15.60 -4.67 -0.05
C GLY A 157 14.27 -4.30 -0.68
N MET A 158 13.71 -5.25 -1.42
CA MET A 158 12.46 -5.06 -2.16
C MET A 158 11.58 -6.31 -2.16
N PHE A 159 10.33 -6.15 -2.55
CA PHE A 159 9.48 -7.27 -2.95
C PHE A 159 9.34 -7.27 -4.47
N LEU A 160 9.80 -8.36 -5.09
CA LEU A 160 9.70 -8.62 -6.51
C LEU A 160 8.51 -9.54 -6.78
N HIS A 161 7.46 -8.99 -7.39
CA HIS A 161 6.36 -9.78 -7.93
C HIS A 161 6.79 -10.44 -9.23
N THR A 162 6.67 -11.76 -9.30
CA THR A 162 7.00 -12.54 -10.50
C THR A 162 6.26 -13.88 -10.49
N LYS A 163 5.99 -14.39 -11.69
CA LYS A 163 5.46 -15.75 -11.88
C LYS A 163 6.56 -16.82 -11.84
N LYS A 164 7.83 -16.41 -11.81
CA LYS A 164 8.95 -17.34 -11.70
C LYS A 164 9.11 -17.80 -10.26
N THR A 165 9.30 -19.10 -10.07
CA THR A 165 9.65 -19.64 -8.76
C THR A 165 11.12 -19.35 -8.47
N LEU A 166 11.35 -18.55 -7.43
CA LEU A 166 12.69 -18.21 -6.95
C LEU A 166 12.90 -18.90 -5.61
N ALA A 167 13.87 -19.78 -5.51
CA ALA A 167 14.20 -20.45 -4.26
C ALA A 167 14.89 -19.47 -3.28
N PRO A 168 14.67 -19.58 -1.95
CA PRO A 168 15.48 -18.85 -0.97
C PRO A 168 16.98 -19.06 -1.20
N GLU A 169 17.77 -18.05 -0.88
CA GLU A 169 19.22 -17.95 -1.07
C GLU A 169 19.67 -17.91 -2.54
N THR A 170 18.75 -17.86 -3.52
CA THR A 170 19.11 -17.60 -4.92
C THR A 170 19.61 -16.15 -5.06
N ILE A 171 20.75 -15.98 -5.71
CA ILE A 171 21.26 -14.66 -6.10
C ILE A 171 20.64 -14.28 -7.44
N ILE A 172 20.13 -13.08 -7.54
CA ILE A 172 19.55 -12.51 -8.76
C ILE A 172 20.25 -11.21 -9.13
N ASP A 173 20.47 -10.99 -10.40
CA ASP A 173 20.85 -9.70 -10.97
C ASP A 173 19.59 -8.94 -11.37
N MET A 174 19.49 -7.66 -11.01
CA MET A 174 18.29 -6.84 -11.25
C MET A 174 18.63 -5.52 -11.90
N ARG A 175 17.75 -5.06 -12.80
CA ARG A 175 17.87 -3.77 -13.49
C ARG A 175 16.53 -3.05 -13.48
N PHE A 176 16.54 -1.82 -13.01
CA PHE A 176 15.35 -0.94 -13.00
C PHE A 176 15.74 0.52 -12.82
N THR A 177 14.77 1.41 -13.04
CA THR A 177 14.96 2.87 -12.86
C THR A 177 13.81 3.40 -12.01
N PHE A 178 14.11 4.19 -10.97
CA PHE A 178 13.09 4.85 -10.18
C PHE A 178 12.39 5.96 -10.96
N PRO A 179 11.09 6.21 -10.70
CA PRO A 179 10.37 7.34 -11.26
C PRO A 179 11.09 8.66 -10.95
N GLY A 180 11.23 9.51 -11.96
CA GLY A 180 11.94 10.79 -11.84
C GLY A 180 13.47 10.72 -11.87
N SER A 181 14.05 9.53 -12.01
CA SER A 181 15.48 9.32 -12.22
C SER A 181 15.77 8.91 -13.66
N ASN A 182 16.90 9.35 -14.18
CA ASN A 182 17.43 8.86 -15.47
C ASN A 182 18.52 7.76 -15.27
N LYS A 183 18.81 7.40 -14.03
CA LYS A 183 19.85 6.40 -13.73
C LYS A 183 19.27 5.00 -13.72
N LEU A 184 19.79 4.14 -14.57
CA LEU A 184 19.54 2.70 -14.53
C LEU A 184 20.34 2.10 -13.36
N LEU A 185 19.64 1.50 -12.41
CA LEU A 185 20.23 0.73 -11.33
C LEU A 185 20.51 -0.69 -11.80
N ASN A 186 21.74 -1.14 -11.57
CA ASN A 186 22.16 -2.52 -11.79
C ASN A 186 22.66 -3.07 -10.46
N MET A 187 21.94 -4.02 -9.89
CA MET A 187 22.24 -4.50 -8.55
C MET A 187 22.00 -5.98 -8.40
N LYS A 188 22.65 -6.55 -7.40
CA LYS A 188 22.43 -7.94 -6.99
C LYS A 188 21.58 -7.99 -5.73
N GLY A 189 20.77 -9.04 -5.64
CA GLY A 189 20.01 -9.34 -4.46
C GLY A 189 19.96 -10.82 -4.16
N VAL A 190 19.73 -11.16 -2.91
CA VAL A 190 19.50 -12.53 -2.46
C VAL A 190 18.05 -12.71 -2.08
N VAL A 191 17.42 -13.76 -2.57
CA VAL A 191 16.07 -14.16 -2.21
C VAL A 191 16.05 -14.61 -0.75
N LYS A 192 15.34 -13.93 0.12
CA LYS A 192 15.21 -14.30 1.53
C LYS A 192 13.99 -15.18 1.82
N TRP A 193 12.94 -14.98 1.06
CA TRP A 193 11.70 -15.76 1.15
C TRP A 193 10.92 -15.63 -0.16
N CYS A 194 10.06 -16.59 -0.44
CA CYS A 194 9.17 -16.55 -1.60
C CYS A 194 7.73 -16.91 -1.18
N THR A 195 6.77 -16.41 -1.97
CA THR A 195 5.38 -16.82 -1.92
C THR A 195 4.99 -17.41 -3.26
N GLN A 196 4.34 -18.58 -3.23
CA GLN A 196 3.79 -19.21 -4.43
C GLN A 196 2.32 -18.83 -4.60
N LEU A 197 1.87 -18.77 -5.85
CA LEU A 197 0.45 -18.57 -6.22
C LEU A 197 -0.40 -19.82 -5.97
N SER A 198 -0.16 -20.57 -4.92
CA SER A 198 -0.92 -21.79 -4.62
C SER A 198 -1.75 -21.61 -3.37
N GLY A 199 -3.09 -21.49 -3.57
CA GLY A 199 -4.12 -21.69 -2.55
C GLY A 199 -4.21 -20.64 -1.44
N ASP A 200 -5.30 -19.92 -1.41
CA ASP A 200 -5.96 -19.26 -0.28
C ASP A 200 -5.32 -18.08 0.48
N LYS A 201 -4.04 -17.71 0.34
CA LYS A 201 -3.49 -16.66 1.23
C LYS A 201 -2.50 -15.68 0.63
N SER A 202 -2.13 -15.77 -0.63
CA SER A 202 -1.16 -14.86 -1.27
C SER A 202 -1.61 -14.46 -2.66
N LEU A 203 -2.15 -13.27 -2.80
CA LEU A 203 -2.58 -12.68 -4.07
C LEU A 203 -1.45 -12.43 -5.05
N PHE A 204 -0.22 -12.32 -4.55
CA PHE A 204 0.94 -12.05 -5.36
C PHE A 204 2.00 -13.11 -5.10
N GLY A 205 2.23 -13.96 -6.10
CA GLY A 205 3.45 -14.76 -6.17
C GLY A 205 4.65 -13.82 -6.29
N GLY A 206 5.75 -14.13 -5.63
CA GLY A 206 6.95 -13.31 -5.70
C GLY A 206 7.94 -13.62 -4.60
N ALA A 207 8.95 -12.76 -4.48
CA ALA A 207 10.05 -12.96 -3.55
C ALA A 207 10.45 -11.69 -2.82
N GLY A 208 10.75 -11.83 -1.54
CA GLY A 208 11.44 -10.81 -0.77
C GLY A 208 12.94 -10.90 -1.06
N ILE A 209 13.48 -9.80 -1.60
CA ILE A 209 14.86 -9.69 -2.03
C ILE A 209 15.60 -8.77 -1.07
N GLN A 210 16.74 -9.21 -0.55
CA GLN A 210 17.68 -8.37 0.17
C GLN A 210 18.76 -7.91 -0.82
N PHE A 211 19.03 -6.61 -0.87
CA PHE A 211 20.12 -6.08 -1.69
C PHE A 211 21.46 -6.52 -1.14
N ILE A 212 22.38 -6.85 -2.06
CA ILE A 212 23.77 -7.18 -1.74
C ILE A 212 24.70 -6.38 -2.67
N SER A 213 25.86 -6.01 -2.16
CA SER A 213 26.92 -5.34 -2.94
C SER A 213 26.45 -4.06 -3.66
N LEU A 214 25.71 -3.19 -2.93
CA LEU A 214 25.29 -1.88 -3.45
C LEU A 214 26.49 -0.94 -3.57
N GLU A 215 26.62 -0.29 -4.71
CA GLU A 215 27.52 0.84 -4.88
C GLU A 215 27.03 2.04 -4.02
N PRO A 216 27.94 2.83 -3.41
CA PRO A 216 27.53 3.95 -2.54
C PRO A 216 26.57 4.94 -3.19
N GLN A 217 26.70 5.17 -4.51
CA GLN A 217 25.83 6.06 -5.26
C GLN A 217 24.42 5.46 -5.43
N ASP A 218 24.29 4.16 -5.60
CA ASP A 218 23.01 3.46 -5.72
C ASP A 218 22.30 3.38 -4.37
N GLN A 219 23.05 3.11 -3.30
CA GLN A 219 22.54 3.14 -1.93
C GLN A 219 21.97 4.52 -1.58
N LYS A 220 22.69 5.58 -1.94
CA LYS A 220 22.21 6.96 -1.74
C LYS A 220 20.92 7.22 -2.51
N LEU A 221 20.84 6.83 -3.77
CA LEU A 221 19.65 7.02 -4.61
C LEU A 221 18.43 6.26 -4.06
N ILE A 222 18.62 5.02 -3.62
CA ILE A 222 17.55 4.23 -3.00
C ILE A 222 17.05 4.92 -1.73
N LYS A 223 17.98 5.35 -0.87
CA LYS A 223 17.64 6.04 0.37
C LYS A 223 16.86 7.33 0.13
N GLU A 224 17.34 8.18 -0.77
CA GLU A 224 16.66 9.44 -1.13
C GLU A 224 15.26 9.18 -1.69
N PHE A 225 15.11 8.16 -2.54
CA PHE A 225 13.81 7.77 -3.06
C PHE A 225 12.86 7.27 -1.96
N VAL A 226 13.32 6.37 -1.09
CA VAL A 226 12.51 5.83 0.01
C VAL A 226 12.07 6.95 0.96
N GLN A 227 12.98 7.85 1.32
CA GLN A 227 12.66 8.99 2.20
C GLN A 227 11.66 9.96 1.56
N ALA A 228 11.82 10.28 0.28
CA ALA A 228 10.87 11.12 -0.45
C ALA A 228 9.46 10.51 -0.49
N GLU A 229 9.36 9.21 -0.73
CA GLU A 229 8.07 8.52 -0.76
C GLU A 229 7.45 8.38 0.65
N LEU A 230 8.25 8.13 1.70
CA LEU A 230 7.78 8.14 3.09
C LEU A 230 7.19 9.49 3.48
N LYS A 231 7.86 10.58 3.07
CA LYS A 231 7.37 11.95 3.29
C LYS A 231 6.01 12.19 2.63
N LYS A 232 5.85 11.80 1.36
CA LYS A 232 4.57 11.89 0.64
C LYS A 232 3.46 11.09 1.34
N LEU A 233 3.81 9.96 1.95
CA LEU A 233 2.86 9.09 2.67
C LEU A 233 2.59 9.56 4.11
N GLY A 234 3.30 10.59 4.60
CA GLY A 234 3.20 11.07 5.97
C GLY A 234 3.67 10.03 7.00
N LEU A 235 4.63 9.19 6.64
CA LEU A 235 5.20 8.11 7.45
C LEU A 235 6.62 8.44 7.93
N GLU A 236 6.98 9.71 8.01
CA GLU A 236 8.23 10.13 8.65
C GLU A 236 8.17 9.78 10.13
N GLY A 237 9.12 8.95 10.58
CA GLY A 237 9.37 8.62 11.98
C GLY A 237 10.26 9.67 12.65
#